data_5bfab36f46f91144364e13c84d077061
#
_entry.id   5bfab36f46f91144364e13c84d077061
#
_cell.length_a   1.000
_cell.length_b   1.000
_cell.length_c   1.000
_cell.angle_alpha   90.00
_cell.angle_beta   90.00
_cell.angle_gamma   90.00
#
_symmetry.space_group_name_H-M   'P 1'
#
loop_
_entity.id
_entity.type
_entity.pdbx_description
1 polymer ?
#
loop_
_entity_poly.entity_id
_entity_poly.type
_entity_poly.pdbx_seq_one_letter_code
_entity_poly.pdbx_strand_id
1 'polypeptide(L)'
;MKVLLINGSPHQNGCTYTALCEAAHARGIRVLLDGVYSHTGSDSLYFNKKGNFPGQGAYQSETSPYRSWYQFQNWPDAYTSWWGFDTLPTVNKMDPEFIKYIITDEDSVIAHWLKLGCDGFRLDVADELPDEFLKLLRDRVKELKPDAYVLGEVWEDASNKEAYGRRRRYFVDAELDSVMNYPFRTAILNFIRGRDSGKALRDTVMAIAENYPEQVFHCNMNLLGTHDTPRILTALVDDFEGPREAQAGRRLSRNQMDVARERLLTASFLQYTLPGSPSLYYGDEALMEGHKDPFNRRPFPWGREDWELQNHFKRLGRLRRDQEALRLGDIQFFQYGDKHLGFTRSYGGKTLRVYCNRSGDPWDIPAGKIVFGYSLQTVAPDWLTLGPRGFCITED
;
A
#
# COMPACT_ATOMS: atom_id res chain seq x y z
N MET A 1 -7.02 2.58 15.92
CA MET A 1 -6.41 2.16 14.64
C MET A 1 -7.00 3.05 13.57
N LYS A 2 -6.18 3.84 12.89
CA LYS A 2 -6.65 4.65 11.75
C LYS A 2 -6.62 3.74 10.54
N VAL A 3 -7.76 3.46 9.94
CA VAL A 3 -7.88 2.61 8.74
C VAL A 3 -7.92 3.52 7.53
N LEU A 4 -7.11 3.20 6.53
CA LEU A 4 -7.13 3.85 5.24
C LEU A 4 -8.20 3.17 4.38
N LEU A 5 -9.19 3.93 3.94
CA LEU A 5 -10.13 3.50 2.91
C LEU A 5 -9.80 4.25 1.62
N ILE A 6 -9.56 3.52 0.56
CA ILE A 6 -9.34 4.08 -0.77
C ILE A 6 -10.62 3.83 -1.57
N ASN A 7 -11.25 4.91 -2.04
CA ASN A 7 -12.44 4.83 -2.87
C ASN A 7 -12.12 5.35 -4.28
N GLY A 8 -12.29 4.51 -5.29
CA GLY A 8 -12.14 4.85 -6.70
C GLY A 8 -13.46 5.20 -7.42
N SER A 9 -14.55 5.51 -6.70
CA SER A 9 -15.84 5.82 -7.33
C SER A 9 -15.87 7.25 -7.88
N PRO A 10 -16.15 7.47 -9.18
CA PRO A 10 -16.20 8.80 -9.79
C PRO A 10 -17.51 9.55 -9.51
N HIS A 11 -18.47 8.96 -8.80
CA HIS A 11 -19.79 9.56 -8.58
C HIS A 11 -19.79 10.52 -7.39
N GLN A 12 -19.95 11.81 -7.68
CA GLN A 12 -19.90 12.95 -6.79
C GLN A 12 -20.89 12.91 -5.60
N ASN A 13 -22.02 12.24 -5.76
CA ASN A 13 -23.05 12.05 -4.73
C ASN A 13 -23.37 10.55 -4.55
N GLY A 14 -22.41 9.67 -4.87
CA GLY A 14 -22.62 8.23 -4.74
C GLY A 14 -22.75 7.80 -3.29
N CYS A 15 -23.62 6.85 -3.03
CA CYS A 15 -23.81 6.22 -1.72
C CYS A 15 -22.49 5.77 -1.10
N THR A 16 -21.51 5.43 -1.92
CA THR A 16 -20.20 4.96 -1.53
C THR A 16 -19.40 6.04 -0.79
N TYR A 17 -19.40 7.29 -1.31
CA TYR A 17 -18.65 8.37 -0.66
C TYR A 17 -19.27 8.76 0.68
N THR A 18 -20.57 9.09 0.69
CA THR A 18 -21.27 9.52 1.91
C THR A 18 -21.23 8.42 2.97
N ALA A 19 -21.52 7.17 2.59
CA ALA A 19 -21.47 6.05 3.54
C ALA A 19 -20.07 5.77 4.07
N LEU A 20 -19.02 5.88 3.24
CA LEU A 20 -17.65 5.62 3.66
C LEU A 20 -17.11 6.77 4.52
N CYS A 21 -17.24 8.03 4.09
CA CYS A 21 -16.71 9.16 4.85
C CYS A 21 -17.48 9.33 6.17
N GLU A 22 -18.81 9.39 6.16
CA GLU A 22 -19.59 9.58 7.38
C GLU A 22 -19.46 8.38 8.33
N ALA A 23 -19.60 7.15 7.83
CA ALA A 23 -19.48 5.95 8.67
C ALA A 23 -18.05 5.73 9.18
N ALA A 24 -17.02 6.09 8.40
CA ALA A 24 -15.64 5.99 8.79
C ALA A 24 -15.29 7.04 9.85
N HIS A 25 -15.63 8.31 9.62
CA HIS A 25 -15.37 9.40 10.55
C HIS A 25 -16.09 9.21 11.90
N ALA A 26 -17.32 8.71 11.90
CA ALA A 26 -18.04 8.35 13.13
C ALA A 26 -17.29 7.30 13.98
N ARG A 27 -16.33 6.59 13.39
CA ARG A 27 -15.46 5.59 14.06
C ARG A 27 -14.02 6.06 14.21
N GLY A 28 -13.72 7.34 13.94
CA GLY A 28 -12.37 7.90 13.98
C GLY A 28 -11.44 7.35 12.89
N ILE A 29 -12.01 6.89 11.77
CA ILE A 29 -11.27 6.37 10.61
C ILE A 29 -11.14 7.49 9.59
N ARG A 30 -9.94 7.74 9.10
CA ARG A 30 -9.67 8.70 8.02
C ARG A 30 -9.84 8.04 6.66
N VAL A 31 -10.26 8.84 5.67
CA VAL A 31 -10.52 8.40 4.29
C VAL A 31 -9.57 9.10 3.33
N LEU A 32 -8.76 8.32 2.61
CA LEU A 32 -7.99 8.82 1.48
C LEU A 32 -8.67 8.40 0.18
N LEU A 33 -8.72 9.32 -0.77
CA LEU A 33 -9.25 9.04 -2.11
C LEU A 33 -8.11 8.68 -3.07
N ASP A 34 -8.42 7.83 -4.03
CA ASP A 34 -7.48 7.48 -5.10
C ASP A 34 -7.51 8.56 -6.18
N GLY A 35 -6.37 9.24 -6.36
CA GLY A 35 -6.17 10.31 -7.32
C GLY A 35 -5.46 9.82 -8.58
N VAL A 36 -6.22 9.49 -9.62
CA VAL A 36 -5.69 9.11 -10.93
C VAL A 36 -5.62 10.34 -11.82
N TYR A 37 -4.44 10.95 -11.95
CA TYR A 37 -4.24 12.20 -12.68
C TYR A 37 -3.33 12.05 -13.90
N SER A 38 -2.82 10.84 -14.17
CA SER A 38 -1.94 10.56 -15.30
C SER A 38 -2.69 10.36 -16.62
N HIS A 39 -3.92 9.86 -16.55
CA HIS A 39 -4.78 9.54 -17.71
C HIS A 39 -6.26 9.65 -17.34
N THR A 40 -7.12 9.60 -18.36
CA THR A 40 -8.57 9.46 -18.17
C THR A 40 -9.08 8.23 -18.93
N GLY A 41 -10.30 7.83 -18.68
CA GLY A 41 -10.96 6.87 -19.58
C GLY A 41 -11.26 7.51 -20.94
N SER A 42 -11.13 6.75 -22.05
CA SER A 42 -11.50 7.23 -23.38
C SER A 42 -12.98 7.61 -23.49
N ASP A 43 -13.82 7.01 -22.62
CA ASP A 43 -15.24 7.30 -22.51
C ASP A 43 -15.57 8.32 -21.42
N SER A 44 -14.57 9.00 -20.85
CA SER A 44 -14.80 10.10 -19.90
C SER A 44 -15.47 11.28 -20.57
N LEU A 45 -16.12 12.13 -19.78
CA LEU A 45 -16.67 13.42 -20.24
C LEU A 45 -15.66 14.27 -21.04
N TYR A 46 -14.39 14.24 -20.60
CA TYR A 46 -13.32 15.08 -21.15
C TYR A 46 -12.83 14.62 -22.52
N PHE A 47 -12.73 13.31 -22.74
CA PHE A 47 -12.28 12.72 -24.00
C PHE A 47 -13.47 12.35 -24.91
N ASN A 48 -14.48 11.67 -24.36
CA ASN A 48 -15.78 11.33 -24.94
C ASN A 48 -15.70 10.60 -26.30
N LYS A 49 -14.81 9.59 -26.40
CA LYS A 49 -14.58 8.86 -27.67
C LYS A 49 -15.86 8.24 -28.24
N LYS A 50 -16.72 7.69 -27.38
CA LYS A 50 -17.96 7.04 -27.78
C LYS A 50 -19.19 7.97 -27.86
N GLY A 51 -19.05 9.25 -27.49
CA GLY A 51 -20.18 10.19 -27.50
C GLY A 51 -21.23 9.93 -26.41
N ASN A 52 -20.87 9.31 -25.33
CA ASN A 52 -21.77 8.95 -24.23
C ASN A 52 -22.22 10.15 -23.37
N PHE A 53 -21.50 11.26 -23.44
CA PHE A 53 -21.78 12.47 -22.66
C PHE A 53 -22.29 13.61 -23.56
N PRO A 54 -23.20 14.46 -23.07
CA PRO A 54 -23.53 15.68 -23.75
C PRO A 54 -22.34 16.63 -23.83
N GLY A 55 -22.15 17.28 -24.96
CA GLY A 55 -21.02 18.15 -25.21
C GLY A 55 -19.88 17.50 -26.01
N GLN A 56 -18.93 18.32 -26.40
CA GLN A 56 -17.82 17.89 -27.25
C GLN A 56 -16.57 17.63 -26.41
N GLY A 57 -16.21 16.36 -26.25
CA GLY A 57 -14.92 15.96 -25.69
C GLY A 57 -13.78 16.22 -26.65
N ALA A 58 -12.55 16.04 -26.18
CA ALA A 58 -11.33 16.28 -26.94
C ALA A 58 -11.21 15.40 -28.22
N TYR A 59 -11.80 14.21 -28.23
CA TYR A 59 -11.84 13.34 -29.39
C TYR A 59 -12.81 13.82 -30.46
N GLN A 60 -13.89 14.50 -30.06
CA GLN A 60 -14.98 14.86 -30.96
C GLN A 60 -14.82 16.23 -31.65
N SER A 61 -14.02 17.12 -31.06
CA SER A 61 -13.80 18.46 -31.60
C SER A 61 -12.43 19.02 -31.29
N GLU A 62 -11.77 19.60 -32.30
CA GLU A 62 -10.54 20.36 -32.10
C GLU A 62 -10.74 21.65 -31.29
N THR A 63 -11.99 22.15 -31.23
CA THR A 63 -12.36 23.33 -30.44
C THR A 63 -12.91 22.98 -29.04
N SER A 64 -12.83 21.70 -28.64
CA SER A 64 -13.21 21.27 -27.31
C SER A 64 -12.41 22.01 -26.24
N PRO A 65 -13.01 22.43 -25.10
CA PRO A 65 -12.29 23.02 -23.98
C PRO A 65 -11.27 22.06 -23.36
N TYR A 66 -11.40 20.77 -23.61
CA TYR A 66 -10.48 19.74 -23.11
C TYR A 66 -9.41 19.33 -24.14
N ARG A 67 -9.38 19.98 -25.32
CA ARG A 67 -8.47 19.57 -26.42
C ARG A 67 -7.00 19.65 -26.03
N SER A 68 -6.58 20.69 -25.31
CA SER A 68 -5.22 20.89 -24.85
C SER A 68 -4.77 19.90 -23.77
N TRP A 69 -5.72 19.25 -23.10
CA TRP A 69 -5.42 18.24 -22.08
C TRP A 69 -4.78 16.99 -22.66
N TYR A 70 -4.92 16.76 -23.98
CA TYR A 70 -4.45 15.53 -24.62
C TYR A 70 -3.51 15.85 -25.79
N GLN A 71 -2.55 14.97 -25.98
CA GLN A 71 -1.60 15.07 -27.10
C GLN A 71 -2.04 14.14 -28.25
N PHE A 72 -2.30 14.71 -29.40
CA PHE A 72 -2.62 13.98 -30.60
C PHE A 72 -1.48 14.07 -31.59
N GLN A 73 -1.09 12.94 -32.16
CA GLN A 73 -0.16 12.87 -33.30
C GLN A 73 -0.91 13.09 -34.63
N ASN A 74 -2.11 12.53 -34.73
CA ASN A 74 -3.03 12.76 -35.84
C ASN A 74 -4.46 12.68 -35.32
N TRP A 75 -5.12 13.83 -35.19
CA TRP A 75 -6.48 13.94 -34.64
C TRP A 75 -7.51 13.31 -35.58
N PRO A 76 -8.53 12.59 -35.08
CA PRO A 76 -8.77 12.29 -33.67
C PRO A 76 -8.20 10.94 -33.22
N ASP A 77 -7.75 10.08 -34.12
CA ASP A 77 -7.54 8.65 -33.86
C ASP A 77 -6.17 8.30 -33.30
N ALA A 78 -5.14 9.13 -33.58
CA ALA A 78 -3.79 8.90 -33.07
C ALA A 78 -3.47 9.87 -31.92
N TYR A 79 -3.46 9.38 -30.69
CA TYR A 79 -3.20 10.13 -29.48
C TYR A 79 -2.31 9.36 -28.52
N THR A 80 -1.62 10.09 -27.66
CA THR A 80 -0.80 9.47 -26.59
C THR A 80 -1.70 8.79 -25.59
N SER A 81 -1.44 7.51 -25.31
CA SER A 81 -2.19 6.71 -24.35
C SER A 81 -1.26 6.08 -23.32
N TRP A 82 -1.78 5.84 -22.12
CA TRP A 82 -1.04 5.26 -21.02
C TRP A 82 -0.65 3.82 -21.37
N TRP A 83 0.66 3.56 -21.45
CA TRP A 83 1.27 2.27 -21.82
C TRP A 83 0.71 1.67 -23.14
N GLY A 84 0.22 2.50 -24.05
CA GLY A 84 -0.34 2.06 -25.33
C GLY A 84 -1.78 1.55 -25.28
N PHE A 85 -2.46 1.67 -24.15
CA PHE A 85 -3.88 1.35 -24.03
C PHE A 85 -4.74 2.49 -24.57
N ASP A 86 -5.34 2.31 -25.73
CA ASP A 86 -6.18 3.32 -26.41
C ASP A 86 -7.42 3.74 -25.61
N THR A 87 -7.82 2.91 -24.64
CA THR A 87 -8.89 3.21 -23.70
C THR A 87 -8.48 4.16 -22.57
N LEU A 88 -7.18 4.48 -22.47
CA LEU A 88 -6.60 5.31 -21.41
C LEU A 88 -5.76 6.47 -21.99
N PRO A 89 -6.39 7.49 -22.60
CA PRO A 89 -5.67 8.66 -23.11
C PRO A 89 -4.92 9.38 -22.01
N THR A 90 -3.63 9.59 -22.24
CA THR A 90 -2.73 10.28 -21.30
C THR A 90 -3.03 11.77 -21.28
N VAL A 91 -3.07 12.34 -20.06
CA VAL A 91 -3.30 13.78 -19.87
C VAL A 91 -1.98 14.55 -19.89
N ASN A 92 -1.98 15.74 -20.48
CA ASN A 92 -0.95 16.73 -20.29
C ASN A 92 -1.06 17.35 -18.89
N LYS A 93 -0.35 16.77 -17.92
CA LYS A 93 -0.44 17.13 -16.51
C LYS A 93 -0.08 18.59 -16.23
N MET A 94 0.72 19.21 -17.12
CA MET A 94 1.16 20.61 -16.97
C MET A 94 0.35 21.59 -17.83
N ASP A 95 -0.75 21.13 -18.44
CA ASP A 95 -1.70 22.04 -19.10
C ASP A 95 -2.33 22.98 -18.06
N PRO A 96 -2.31 24.31 -18.26
CA PRO A 96 -2.80 25.28 -17.29
C PRO A 96 -4.28 25.07 -16.91
N GLU A 97 -5.14 24.72 -17.87
CA GLU A 97 -6.57 24.50 -17.60
C GLU A 97 -6.78 23.17 -16.84
N PHE A 98 -5.96 22.14 -17.11
CA PHE A 98 -5.98 20.91 -16.34
C PHE A 98 -5.51 21.15 -14.90
N ILE A 99 -4.39 21.88 -14.69
CA ILE A 99 -3.90 22.25 -13.36
C ILE A 99 -4.96 23.05 -12.61
N LYS A 100 -5.59 24.02 -13.28
CA LYS A 100 -6.66 24.81 -12.68
C LYS A 100 -7.82 23.92 -12.24
N TYR A 101 -8.29 23.05 -13.10
CA TYR A 101 -9.40 22.15 -12.81
C TYR A 101 -9.11 21.16 -11.68
N ILE A 102 -7.92 20.55 -11.68
CA ILE A 102 -7.54 19.54 -10.68
C ILE A 102 -7.10 20.18 -9.37
N ILE A 103 -6.28 21.26 -9.40
CA ILE A 103 -5.50 21.70 -8.22
C ILE A 103 -5.89 23.12 -7.74
N THR A 104 -5.83 24.14 -8.65
CA THR A 104 -5.68 25.51 -8.18
C THR A 104 -6.98 26.31 -8.06
N ASP A 105 -8.04 25.94 -8.76
CA ASP A 105 -9.33 26.61 -8.66
C ASP A 105 -9.95 26.45 -7.27
N GLU A 106 -10.77 27.40 -6.85
CA GLU A 106 -11.51 27.33 -5.57
C GLU A 106 -12.41 26.09 -5.49
N ASP A 107 -12.97 25.67 -6.62
CA ASP A 107 -13.80 24.46 -6.78
C ASP A 107 -13.07 23.34 -7.53
N SER A 108 -11.73 23.36 -7.51
CA SER A 108 -10.92 22.29 -8.09
C SER A 108 -11.29 20.92 -7.51
N VAL A 109 -10.94 19.85 -8.23
CA VAL A 109 -11.19 18.47 -7.77
C VAL A 109 -10.62 18.24 -6.36
N ILE A 110 -9.40 18.70 -6.10
CA ILE A 110 -8.77 18.60 -4.78
C ILE A 110 -9.58 19.37 -3.71
N ALA A 111 -9.94 20.63 -4.00
CA ALA A 111 -10.69 21.45 -3.05
C ALA A 111 -12.09 20.87 -2.78
N HIS A 112 -12.77 20.38 -3.82
CA HIS A 112 -14.08 19.77 -3.70
C HIS A 112 -14.09 18.58 -2.74
N TRP A 113 -13.18 17.61 -2.94
CA TRP A 113 -13.16 16.42 -2.11
C TRP A 113 -12.70 16.69 -0.68
N LEU A 114 -11.76 17.63 -0.47
CA LEU A 114 -11.37 18.06 0.88
C LEU A 114 -12.51 18.76 1.61
N LYS A 115 -13.27 19.65 0.94
CA LYS A 115 -14.48 20.27 1.49
C LYS A 115 -15.56 19.23 1.88
N LEU A 116 -15.68 18.16 1.11
CA LEU A 116 -16.59 17.05 1.42
C LEU A 116 -16.08 16.15 2.56
N GLY A 117 -14.87 16.34 3.04
CA GLY A 117 -14.36 15.68 4.24
C GLY A 117 -13.30 14.62 4.01
N CYS A 118 -12.82 14.39 2.80
CA CYS A 118 -11.70 13.45 2.64
C CYS A 118 -10.46 13.92 3.43
N ASP A 119 -9.62 12.97 3.82
CA ASP A 119 -8.46 13.21 4.68
C ASP A 119 -7.15 13.18 3.90
N GLY A 120 -7.22 13.15 2.58
CA GLY A 120 -6.07 13.17 1.70
C GLY A 120 -6.23 12.29 0.46
N PHE A 121 -5.11 12.02 -0.19
CA PHE A 121 -5.09 11.32 -1.48
C PHE A 121 -3.99 10.26 -1.52
N ARG A 122 -4.28 9.14 -2.16
CA ARG A 122 -3.29 8.22 -2.72
C ARG A 122 -3.14 8.57 -4.20
N LEU A 123 -1.93 8.85 -4.66
CA LEU A 123 -1.66 9.23 -6.03
C LEU A 123 -1.26 7.99 -6.84
N ASP A 124 -2.11 7.63 -7.78
CA ASP A 124 -1.92 6.53 -8.71
C ASP A 124 -0.70 6.79 -9.59
N VAL A 125 0.17 5.78 -9.70
CA VAL A 125 1.39 5.80 -10.49
C VAL A 125 2.11 7.15 -10.36
N ALA A 126 2.60 7.48 -9.16
CA ALA A 126 3.21 8.78 -8.88
C ALA A 126 4.40 9.10 -9.83
N ASP A 127 5.03 8.06 -10.37
CA ASP A 127 6.10 8.19 -11.37
C ASP A 127 5.66 8.85 -12.68
N GLU A 128 4.36 8.77 -13.02
CA GLU A 128 3.77 9.39 -14.21
C GLU A 128 3.45 10.88 -14.03
N LEU A 129 3.53 11.38 -12.79
CA LEU A 129 3.22 12.77 -12.46
C LEU A 129 4.52 13.57 -12.37
N PRO A 130 4.67 14.72 -13.09
CA PRO A 130 5.85 15.58 -12.96
C PRO A 130 6.05 16.07 -11.53
N ASP A 131 7.30 16.31 -11.12
CA ASP A 131 7.63 16.82 -9.78
C ASP A 131 6.90 18.12 -9.48
N GLU A 132 6.82 19.02 -10.48
CA GLU A 132 6.11 20.29 -10.38
C GLU A 132 4.60 20.09 -10.12
N PHE A 133 3.98 19.09 -10.75
CA PHE A 133 2.57 18.75 -10.53
C PHE A 133 2.35 18.21 -9.11
N LEU A 134 3.21 17.28 -8.67
CA LEU A 134 3.14 16.71 -7.32
C LEU A 134 3.30 17.79 -6.25
N LYS A 135 4.26 18.70 -6.45
CA LYS A 135 4.50 19.82 -5.53
C LYS A 135 3.30 20.75 -5.42
N LEU A 136 2.74 21.19 -6.55
CA LEU A 136 1.55 22.02 -6.60
C LEU A 136 0.36 21.35 -5.91
N LEU A 137 0.14 20.04 -6.20
CA LEU A 137 -0.95 19.28 -5.62
C LEU A 137 -0.80 19.20 -4.08
N ARG A 138 0.38 18.80 -3.60
CA ARG A 138 0.61 18.67 -2.16
C ARG A 138 0.49 20.02 -1.45
N ASP A 139 1.07 21.07 -1.99
CA ASP A 139 0.98 22.41 -1.39
C ASP A 139 -0.49 22.84 -1.27
N ARG A 140 -1.30 22.62 -2.32
CA ARG A 140 -2.72 22.94 -2.27
C ARG A 140 -3.49 22.10 -1.26
N VAL A 141 -3.19 20.80 -1.17
CA VAL A 141 -3.78 19.91 -0.16
C VAL A 141 -3.46 20.41 1.25
N LYS A 142 -2.19 20.77 1.51
CA LYS A 142 -1.75 21.25 2.83
C LYS A 142 -2.28 22.64 3.17
N GLU A 143 -2.45 23.50 2.18
CA GLU A 143 -3.10 24.82 2.35
C GLU A 143 -4.55 24.65 2.82
N LEU A 144 -5.30 23.77 2.16
CA LEU A 144 -6.72 23.57 2.45
C LEU A 144 -6.97 22.72 3.71
N LYS A 145 -6.11 21.75 3.97
CA LYS A 145 -6.21 20.85 5.12
C LYS A 145 -4.82 20.40 5.56
N PRO A 146 -4.18 21.09 6.51
CA PRO A 146 -2.78 20.84 6.90
C PRO A 146 -2.47 19.42 7.35
N ASP A 147 -3.44 18.71 7.93
CA ASP A 147 -3.30 17.34 8.41
C ASP A 147 -3.75 16.27 7.37
N ALA A 148 -4.14 16.69 6.17
CA ALA A 148 -4.43 15.77 5.07
C ALA A 148 -3.16 15.07 4.60
N TYR A 149 -3.31 13.83 4.16
CA TYR A 149 -2.18 12.95 3.85
C TYR A 149 -2.06 12.68 2.35
N VAL A 150 -0.84 12.82 1.81
CA VAL A 150 -0.55 12.58 0.39
C VAL A 150 0.40 11.38 0.28
N LEU A 151 -0.14 10.26 -0.18
CA LEU A 151 0.54 8.99 -0.37
C LEU A 151 0.82 8.76 -1.85
N GLY A 152 2.05 8.46 -2.23
CA GLY A 152 2.41 8.09 -3.60
C GLY A 152 2.46 6.58 -3.82
N GLU A 153 1.99 6.12 -4.97
CA GLU A 153 2.31 4.78 -5.43
C GLU A 153 3.66 4.80 -6.14
N VAL A 154 4.66 4.20 -5.49
CA VAL A 154 6.01 3.99 -6.02
C VAL A 154 6.43 2.57 -5.69
N TRP A 155 6.87 1.81 -6.70
CA TRP A 155 7.12 0.37 -6.55
C TRP A 155 8.53 0.02 -6.05
N GLU A 156 9.47 0.94 -6.21
CA GLU A 156 10.87 0.76 -5.84
C GLU A 156 11.24 1.69 -4.67
N ASP A 157 12.55 1.81 -4.40
CA ASP A 157 13.06 2.82 -3.47
C ASP A 157 12.81 4.22 -4.02
N ALA A 158 11.93 4.96 -3.38
CA ALA A 158 11.51 6.29 -3.82
C ALA A 158 12.59 7.37 -3.68
N SER A 159 13.64 7.12 -2.88
CA SER A 159 14.73 8.07 -2.67
C SER A 159 15.69 8.21 -3.86
N ASN A 160 15.77 7.14 -4.65
CA ASN A 160 16.68 7.06 -5.79
C ASN A 160 15.95 6.72 -7.11
N LYS A 161 14.64 6.78 -7.09
CA LYS A 161 13.80 6.49 -8.27
C LYS A 161 14.14 7.40 -9.43
N GLU A 162 14.35 6.81 -10.59
CA GLU A 162 14.43 7.49 -11.87
C GLU A 162 13.20 7.16 -12.72
N ALA A 163 12.56 8.18 -13.25
CA ALA A 163 11.47 8.04 -14.20
C ALA A 163 11.60 9.10 -15.30
N TYR A 164 11.39 8.72 -16.55
CA TYR A 164 11.48 9.62 -17.71
C TYR A 164 12.82 10.35 -17.82
N GLY A 165 13.93 9.67 -17.45
CA GLY A 165 15.29 10.22 -17.51
C GLY A 165 15.59 11.29 -16.44
N ARG A 166 14.77 11.38 -15.40
CA ARG A 166 14.98 12.28 -14.26
C ARG A 166 14.91 11.51 -12.95
N ARG A 167 15.83 11.85 -12.02
CA ARG A 167 15.74 11.40 -10.64
C ARG A 167 14.60 12.15 -9.96
N ARG A 168 13.69 11.41 -9.35
CA ARG A 168 12.50 11.93 -8.68
C ARG A 168 12.89 12.59 -7.34
N ARG A 169 12.10 13.59 -6.93
CA ARG A 169 12.40 14.44 -5.78
C ARG A 169 11.36 14.33 -4.66
N TYR A 170 10.60 13.26 -4.63
CA TYR A 170 9.44 13.04 -3.76
C TYR A 170 9.60 13.54 -2.33
N PHE A 171 10.78 13.37 -1.71
CA PHE A 171 11.03 13.74 -0.31
C PHE A 171 11.89 14.99 -0.18
N VAL A 172 12.73 15.31 -1.16
CA VAL A 172 13.62 16.49 -1.12
C VAL A 172 12.80 17.76 -1.19
N ASP A 173 11.81 17.83 -2.08
CA ASP A 173 10.97 18.99 -2.28
C ASP A 173 9.61 18.87 -1.54
N ALA A 174 9.48 17.87 -0.67
CA ALA A 174 8.25 17.59 0.06
C ALA A 174 7.02 17.47 -0.87
N GLU A 175 7.12 16.61 -1.89
CA GLU A 175 6.06 16.35 -2.85
C GLU A 175 5.06 15.31 -2.36
N LEU A 176 5.52 14.36 -1.52
CA LEU A 176 4.74 13.31 -0.91
C LEU A 176 4.97 13.28 0.60
N ASP A 177 3.96 12.86 1.37
CA ASP A 177 4.12 12.58 2.80
C ASP A 177 4.70 11.19 3.03
N SER A 178 4.42 10.23 2.15
CA SER A 178 5.01 8.90 2.13
C SER A 178 4.66 8.14 0.86
N VAL A 179 5.13 6.89 0.78
CA VAL A 179 4.90 6.00 -0.36
C VAL A 179 4.40 4.63 0.06
N MET A 180 3.81 3.89 -0.90
CA MET A 180 3.48 2.48 -0.76
C MET A 180 4.76 1.67 -0.75
N ASN A 181 5.04 0.96 0.36
CA ASN A 181 6.33 0.33 0.62
C ASN A 181 6.43 -1.08 0.01
N TYR A 182 6.48 -1.15 -1.31
CA TYR A 182 6.69 -2.41 -2.05
C TYR A 182 8.05 -3.06 -1.76
N PRO A 183 9.15 -2.32 -1.50
CA PRO A 183 10.42 -2.93 -1.09
C PRO A 183 10.28 -3.83 0.14
N PHE A 184 9.57 -3.39 1.19
CA PHE A 184 9.34 -4.22 2.39
C PHE A 184 8.47 -5.43 2.08
N ARG A 185 7.42 -5.28 1.26
CA ARG A 185 6.61 -6.39 0.81
C ARG A 185 7.47 -7.48 0.17
N THR A 186 8.31 -7.10 -0.77
CA THR A 186 9.18 -8.03 -1.50
C THR A 186 10.17 -8.72 -0.56
N ALA A 187 10.81 -7.96 0.33
CA ALA A 187 11.75 -8.50 1.30
C ALA A 187 11.08 -9.48 2.28
N ILE A 188 9.90 -9.13 2.80
CA ILE A 188 9.12 -10.02 3.69
C ILE A 188 8.72 -11.31 2.96
N LEU A 189 8.15 -11.22 1.76
CA LEU A 189 7.74 -12.39 0.99
C LEU A 189 8.93 -13.31 0.70
N ASN A 190 10.02 -12.76 0.23
CA ASN A 190 11.21 -13.54 -0.10
C ASN A 190 11.81 -14.21 1.14
N PHE A 191 11.88 -13.51 2.26
CA PHE A 191 12.32 -14.10 3.53
C PHE A 191 11.38 -15.24 3.95
N ILE A 192 10.09 -15.02 4.03
CA ILE A 192 9.11 -16.02 4.48
C ILE A 192 9.09 -17.26 3.58
N ARG A 193 9.27 -17.07 2.27
CA ARG A 193 9.32 -18.17 1.29
C ARG A 193 10.67 -18.89 1.26
N GLY A 194 11.68 -18.36 1.92
CA GLY A 194 13.04 -18.93 1.90
C GLY A 194 13.81 -18.67 0.60
N ARG A 195 13.44 -17.64 -0.13
CA ARG A 195 14.14 -17.20 -1.35
C ARG A 195 15.35 -16.34 -1.01
N ASP A 196 15.20 -15.52 0.06
CA ASP A 196 16.25 -14.66 0.58
C ASP A 196 16.49 -14.92 2.06
N SER A 197 17.65 -14.50 2.54
CA SER A 197 18.05 -14.54 3.96
C SER A 197 17.42 -13.40 4.76
N GLY A 198 17.46 -13.51 6.08
CA GLY A 198 17.15 -12.39 6.98
C GLY A 198 18.11 -11.21 6.80
N LYS A 199 19.34 -11.45 6.30
CA LYS A 199 20.28 -10.40 5.94
C LYS A 199 19.74 -9.54 4.79
N ALA A 200 19.20 -10.14 3.74
CA ALA A 200 18.64 -9.38 2.62
C ALA A 200 17.43 -8.53 3.07
N LEU A 201 16.57 -9.07 3.94
CA LEU A 201 15.47 -8.29 4.53
C LEU A 201 16.00 -7.13 5.37
N ARG A 202 16.96 -7.39 6.27
CA ARG A 202 17.62 -6.36 7.07
C ARG A 202 18.20 -5.26 6.18
N ASP A 203 18.96 -5.64 5.15
CA ASP A 203 19.63 -4.68 4.26
C ASP A 203 18.62 -3.80 3.53
N THR A 204 17.49 -4.35 3.09
CA THR A 204 16.38 -3.56 2.50
C THR A 204 15.81 -2.58 3.52
N VAL A 205 15.53 -3.03 4.76
CA VAL A 205 14.96 -2.16 5.80
C VAL A 205 15.93 -1.04 6.15
N MET A 206 17.21 -1.35 6.31
CA MET A 206 18.24 -0.37 6.69
C MET A 206 18.52 0.62 5.56
N ALA A 207 18.53 0.18 4.29
CA ALA A 207 18.68 1.08 3.15
C ALA A 207 17.55 2.11 3.10
N ILE A 208 16.31 1.69 3.30
CA ILE A 208 15.17 2.62 3.36
C ILE A 208 15.26 3.54 4.58
N ALA A 209 15.70 3.02 5.74
CA ALA A 209 15.90 3.83 6.96
C ALA A 209 16.97 4.91 6.78
N GLU A 210 18.05 4.62 6.05
CA GLU A 210 19.13 5.56 5.75
C GLU A 210 18.75 6.60 4.68
N ASN A 211 17.95 6.18 3.70
CA ASN A 211 17.64 6.99 2.53
C ASN A 211 16.42 7.90 2.70
N TYR A 212 15.48 7.56 3.59
CA TYR A 212 14.24 8.30 3.77
C TYR A 212 14.31 9.26 4.97
N PRO A 213 13.68 10.44 4.88
CA PRO A 213 13.46 11.24 6.09
C PRO A 213 12.75 10.42 7.16
N GLU A 214 13.14 10.59 8.41
CA GLU A 214 12.63 9.82 9.55
C GLU A 214 11.09 9.77 9.59
N GLN A 215 10.44 10.94 9.41
CA GLN A 215 8.99 11.04 9.40
C GLN A 215 8.34 10.24 8.27
N VAL A 216 8.99 10.18 7.09
CA VAL A 216 8.53 9.38 5.95
C VAL A 216 8.69 7.89 6.25
N PHE A 217 9.85 7.49 6.77
CA PHE A 217 10.14 6.11 7.15
C PHE A 217 9.10 5.53 8.11
N HIS A 218 8.70 6.33 9.12
CA HIS A 218 7.68 5.93 10.09
C HIS A 218 6.25 5.97 9.55
N CYS A 219 6.00 6.68 8.46
CA CYS A 219 4.68 6.80 7.83
C CYS A 219 4.49 5.91 6.60
N ASN A 220 5.55 5.30 6.05
CA ASN A 220 5.46 4.44 4.87
C ASN A 220 4.36 3.40 5.01
N MET A 221 3.59 3.22 3.93
CA MET A 221 2.50 2.25 3.88
C MET A 221 3.06 0.83 3.66
N ASN A 222 3.27 0.09 4.75
CA ASN A 222 3.70 -1.31 4.69
C ASN A 222 2.55 -2.20 4.24
N LEU A 223 2.66 -2.79 3.07
CA LEU A 223 1.64 -3.63 2.45
C LEU A 223 2.16 -5.07 2.27
N LEU A 224 1.28 -6.04 2.25
CA LEU A 224 1.56 -7.42 1.81
C LEU A 224 0.79 -7.76 0.53
N GLY A 225 -0.42 -7.26 0.38
CA GLY A 225 -1.26 -7.38 -0.80
C GLY A 225 -1.86 -6.05 -1.22
N THR A 226 -2.13 -5.91 -2.52
CA THR A 226 -2.87 -4.79 -3.11
C THR A 226 -3.77 -5.28 -4.23
N HIS A 227 -4.54 -4.36 -4.81
CA HIS A 227 -5.36 -4.63 -5.99
C HIS A 227 -4.53 -4.92 -7.27
N ASP A 228 -3.22 -4.61 -7.28
CA ASP A 228 -2.32 -4.82 -8.43
C ASP A 228 -1.43 -6.06 -8.29
N THR A 229 -1.45 -6.69 -7.13
CA THR A 229 -0.64 -7.88 -6.86
C THR A 229 -1.52 -9.12 -6.67
N PRO A 230 -1.00 -10.35 -6.90
CA PRO A 230 -1.69 -11.53 -6.41
C PRO A 230 -2.00 -11.41 -4.92
N ARG A 231 -3.13 -11.97 -4.47
CA ARG A 231 -3.46 -12.05 -3.05
C ARG A 231 -2.29 -12.61 -2.26
N ILE A 232 -2.05 -12.10 -1.07
CA ILE A 232 -0.90 -12.51 -0.25
C ILE A 232 -0.88 -14.02 0.00
N LEU A 233 -2.02 -14.65 0.24
CA LEU A 233 -2.12 -16.11 0.38
C LEU A 233 -1.55 -16.84 -0.84
N THR A 234 -1.96 -16.41 -2.04
CA THR A 234 -1.45 -16.99 -3.29
C THR A 234 0.05 -16.72 -3.44
N ALA A 235 0.48 -15.48 -3.24
CA ALA A 235 1.87 -15.07 -3.39
C ALA A 235 2.83 -15.78 -2.43
N LEU A 236 2.35 -16.27 -1.28
CA LEU A 236 3.17 -17.00 -0.31
C LEU A 236 3.50 -18.44 -0.73
N VAL A 237 2.77 -19.05 -1.69
CA VAL A 237 2.91 -20.47 -2.03
C VAL A 237 2.89 -20.78 -3.51
N ASP A 238 2.40 -19.86 -4.34
CA ASP A 238 2.25 -20.10 -5.79
C ASP A 238 2.87 -18.94 -6.59
N ASP A 239 3.62 -19.30 -7.65
CA ASP A 239 4.29 -18.39 -8.58
C ASP A 239 3.74 -18.53 -10.00
N PHE A 240 2.58 -19.09 -10.15
CA PHE A 240 2.01 -19.32 -11.46
C PHE A 240 1.74 -18.00 -12.20
N GLU A 241 2.43 -17.78 -13.29
CA GLU A 241 2.31 -16.63 -14.20
C GLU A 241 1.77 -17.01 -15.59
N GLY A 242 0.99 -18.08 -15.67
CA GLY A 242 0.38 -18.55 -16.91
C GLY A 242 -0.67 -17.59 -17.48
N PRO A 243 -1.26 -17.93 -18.64
CA PRO A 243 -2.27 -17.10 -19.30
C PRO A 243 -3.43 -16.73 -18.38
N ARG A 244 -4.07 -15.61 -18.67
CA ARG A 244 -5.17 -15.05 -17.83
C ARG A 244 -6.31 -16.05 -17.63
N GLU A 245 -6.67 -16.79 -18.67
CA GLU A 245 -7.72 -17.82 -18.62
C GLU A 245 -7.37 -18.94 -17.65
N ALA A 246 -6.10 -19.35 -17.61
CA ALA A 246 -5.61 -20.38 -16.67
C ALA A 246 -5.57 -19.84 -15.23
N GLN A 247 -5.28 -18.56 -15.03
CA GLN A 247 -5.34 -17.93 -13.70
C GLN A 247 -6.76 -17.84 -13.15
N ALA A 248 -7.77 -17.67 -13.98
CA ALA A 248 -9.18 -17.52 -13.59
C ALA A 248 -9.71 -18.70 -12.77
N GLY A 249 -9.39 -19.92 -13.23
CA GLY A 249 -9.83 -21.17 -12.59
C GLY A 249 -8.92 -21.71 -11.49
N ARG A 250 -7.71 -21.16 -11.37
CA ARG A 250 -6.71 -21.69 -10.46
C ARG A 250 -7.08 -21.42 -8.99
N ARG A 251 -6.89 -22.43 -8.17
CA ARG A 251 -7.12 -22.38 -6.72
C ARG A 251 -5.97 -23.08 -6.01
N LEU A 252 -5.70 -22.64 -4.80
CA LEU A 252 -4.75 -23.31 -3.92
C LEU A 252 -5.32 -24.67 -3.49
N SER A 253 -4.47 -25.69 -3.52
CA SER A 253 -4.81 -26.97 -2.89
C SER A 253 -4.91 -26.80 -1.37
N ARG A 254 -5.52 -27.78 -0.68
CA ARG A 254 -5.64 -27.74 0.78
C ARG A 254 -4.27 -27.59 1.47
N ASN A 255 -3.28 -28.37 1.04
CA ASN A 255 -1.91 -28.27 1.60
C ASN A 255 -1.28 -26.90 1.34
N GLN A 256 -1.48 -26.32 0.15
CA GLN A 256 -0.99 -24.95 -0.14
C GLN A 256 -1.70 -23.93 0.74
N MET A 257 -3.00 -24.07 0.96
CA MET A 257 -3.76 -23.17 1.83
C MET A 257 -3.26 -23.21 3.29
N ASP A 258 -3.01 -24.41 3.81
CA ASP A 258 -2.49 -24.58 5.18
C ASP A 258 -1.11 -23.94 5.33
N VAL A 259 -0.21 -24.17 4.39
CA VAL A 259 1.13 -23.55 4.37
C VAL A 259 1.04 -22.02 4.18
N ALA A 260 0.16 -21.55 3.29
CA ALA A 260 -0.04 -20.12 3.05
C ALA A 260 -0.55 -19.41 4.31
N ARG A 261 -1.50 -20.03 5.02
CA ARG A 261 -2.05 -19.51 6.26
C ARG A 261 -0.97 -19.35 7.35
N GLU A 262 -0.15 -20.39 7.58
CA GLU A 262 0.97 -20.29 8.54
C GLU A 262 1.98 -19.20 8.14
N ARG A 263 2.33 -19.13 6.86
CA ARG A 263 3.23 -18.09 6.34
C ARG A 263 2.63 -16.70 6.48
N LEU A 264 1.32 -16.54 6.30
CA LEU A 264 0.63 -15.26 6.45
C LEU A 264 0.67 -14.76 7.89
N LEU A 265 0.53 -15.64 8.89
CA LEU A 265 0.67 -15.27 10.30
C LEU A 265 2.05 -14.63 10.57
N THR A 266 3.11 -15.25 10.05
CA THR A 266 4.48 -14.76 10.23
C THR A 266 4.75 -13.49 9.40
N ALA A 267 4.28 -13.43 8.15
CA ALA A 267 4.45 -12.27 7.29
C ALA A 267 3.74 -11.02 7.85
N SER A 268 2.49 -11.18 8.30
CA SER A 268 1.72 -10.09 8.92
C SER A 268 2.33 -9.64 10.24
N PHE A 269 2.91 -10.56 11.03
CA PHE A 269 3.65 -10.19 12.23
C PHE A 269 4.84 -9.27 11.89
N LEU A 270 5.63 -9.59 10.87
CA LEU A 270 6.71 -8.72 10.40
C LEU A 270 6.17 -7.38 9.88
N GLN A 271 5.11 -7.38 9.08
CA GLN A 271 4.47 -6.17 8.57
C GLN A 271 4.07 -5.20 9.71
N TYR A 272 3.55 -5.74 10.81
CA TYR A 272 3.07 -4.93 11.93
C TYR A 272 4.17 -4.53 12.94
N THR A 273 5.33 -5.17 12.90
CA THR A 273 6.44 -4.90 13.84
C THR A 273 7.56 -4.07 13.23
N LEU A 274 7.74 -4.09 11.92
CA LEU A 274 8.65 -3.20 11.21
C LEU A 274 8.20 -1.74 11.25
N PRO A 275 9.12 -0.76 11.09
CA PRO A 275 8.77 0.65 10.93
C PRO A 275 7.83 0.90 9.74
N GLY A 276 6.99 1.93 9.82
CA GLY A 276 5.98 2.25 8.82
C GLY A 276 4.55 1.93 9.31
N SER A 277 3.54 2.16 8.53
CA SER A 277 2.12 1.94 8.83
C SER A 277 1.60 0.67 8.13
N PRO A 278 1.20 -0.38 8.85
CA PRO A 278 0.70 -1.60 8.21
C PRO A 278 -0.62 -1.33 7.49
N SER A 279 -0.72 -1.79 6.25
CA SER A 279 -1.91 -1.72 5.41
C SER A 279 -2.43 -3.12 5.10
N LEU A 280 -3.69 -3.35 5.37
CA LEU A 280 -4.37 -4.61 5.10
C LEU A 280 -5.21 -4.45 3.83
N TYR A 281 -4.94 -5.25 2.81
CA TYR A 281 -5.82 -5.36 1.66
C TYR A 281 -7.04 -6.20 2.02
N TYR A 282 -8.25 -5.68 1.75
CA TYR A 282 -9.50 -6.35 2.15
C TYR A 282 -9.52 -7.81 1.74
N GLY A 283 -9.94 -8.68 2.66
CA GLY A 283 -10.06 -10.11 2.44
C GLY A 283 -8.79 -10.92 2.72
N ASP A 284 -7.62 -10.29 2.90
CA ASP A 284 -6.43 -11.01 3.35
C ASP A 284 -6.64 -11.58 4.77
N GLU A 285 -7.41 -10.89 5.60
CA GLU A 285 -7.86 -11.35 6.92
C GLU A 285 -8.96 -12.44 6.87
N ALA A 286 -9.49 -12.69 5.69
CA ALA A 286 -10.58 -13.64 5.45
C ALA A 286 -10.16 -14.83 4.57
N LEU A 287 -8.85 -15.10 4.46
CA LEU A 287 -8.28 -16.17 3.64
C LEU A 287 -8.63 -16.08 2.15
N MET A 288 -8.80 -14.89 1.60
CA MET A 288 -9.03 -14.75 0.16
C MET A 288 -7.77 -15.06 -0.63
N GLU A 289 -7.89 -15.95 -1.59
CA GLU A 289 -6.88 -16.28 -2.59
C GLU A 289 -7.20 -15.61 -3.94
N GLY A 290 -6.22 -15.47 -4.80
CA GLY A 290 -6.41 -14.98 -6.18
C GLY A 290 -5.10 -14.59 -6.84
N HIS A 291 -5.00 -14.87 -8.13
CA HIS A 291 -3.88 -14.44 -8.98
C HIS A 291 -4.02 -12.96 -9.36
N LYS A 292 -3.26 -12.48 -10.35
CA LYS A 292 -3.25 -11.08 -10.80
C LYS A 292 -4.65 -10.58 -11.18
N ASP A 293 -4.81 -9.29 -11.28
CA ASP A 293 -6.05 -8.62 -11.70
C ASP A 293 -6.73 -9.31 -12.92
N PRO A 294 -8.05 -9.57 -12.86
CA PRO A 294 -9.05 -9.19 -11.87
C PRO A 294 -9.28 -10.25 -10.77
N PHE A 295 -8.51 -11.34 -10.73
CA PHE A 295 -8.81 -12.50 -9.87
C PHE A 295 -8.48 -12.27 -8.41
N ASN A 296 -7.65 -11.26 -8.10
CA ASN A 296 -7.38 -10.76 -6.75
C ASN A 296 -8.48 -9.82 -6.21
N ARG A 297 -9.45 -9.35 -7.04
CA ARG A 297 -10.48 -8.36 -6.70
C ARG A 297 -11.86 -8.97 -6.51
N ARG A 298 -11.95 -10.20 -6.02
CA ARG A 298 -13.23 -10.87 -5.76
C ARG A 298 -13.98 -10.20 -4.61
N PRO A 299 -15.34 -10.32 -4.57
CA PRO A 299 -16.14 -9.84 -3.45
C PRO A 299 -15.70 -10.46 -2.12
N PHE A 300 -15.84 -9.68 -1.05
CA PHE A 300 -15.53 -10.15 0.31
C PHE A 300 -16.46 -11.32 0.70
N PRO A 301 -15.96 -12.39 1.33
CA PRO A 301 -16.71 -13.60 1.62
C PRO A 301 -17.57 -13.46 2.89
N TRP A 302 -18.51 -12.53 2.90
CA TRP A 302 -19.40 -12.27 4.05
C TRP A 302 -20.02 -13.53 4.64
N GLY A 303 -19.88 -13.72 5.95
CA GLY A 303 -20.40 -14.86 6.69
C GLY A 303 -19.61 -16.16 6.52
N ARG A 304 -18.44 -16.10 5.84
CA ARG A 304 -17.54 -17.24 5.64
C ARG A 304 -16.09 -16.89 5.90
N GLU A 305 -15.87 -15.85 6.72
CA GLU A 305 -14.55 -15.36 7.10
C GLU A 305 -13.82 -16.35 8.00
N ASP A 306 -12.50 -16.40 7.90
CA ASP A 306 -11.67 -17.10 8.88
C ASP A 306 -11.57 -16.26 10.17
N TRP A 307 -12.28 -16.69 11.18
CA TRP A 307 -12.37 -16.02 12.46
C TRP A 307 -11.04 -15.95 13.23
N GLU A 308 -10.24 -17.02 13.17
CA GLU A 308 -8.94 -17.05 13.86
C GLU A 308 -7.96 -16.08 13.21
N LEU A 309 -7.95 -16.02 11.88
CA LEU A 309 -7.11 -15.09 11.13
C LEU A 309 -7.56 -13.63 11.36
N GLN A 310 -8.88 -13.38 11.36
CA GLN A 310 -9.39 -12.05 11.75
C GLN A 310 -8.94 -11.65 13.15
N ASN A 311 -9.01 -12.57 14.12
CA ASN A 311 -8.55 -12.30 15.47
C ASN A 311 -7.04 -12.06 15.53
N HIS A 312 -6.25 -12.77 14.74
CA HIS A 312 -4.82 -12.51 14.61
C HIS A 312 -4.56 -11.06 14.18
N PHE A 313 -5.18 -10.58 13.10
CA PHE A 313 -5.04 -9.19 12.64
C PHE A 313 -5.55 -8.18 13.67
N LYS A 314 -6.67 -8.45 14.35
CA LYS A 314 -7.17 -7.61 15.46
C LYS A 314 -6.15 -7.51 16.60
N ARG A 315 -5.51 -8.62 16.96
CA ARG A 315 -4.47 -8.66 18.01
C ARG A 315 -3.23 -7.86 17.58
N LEU A 316 -2.77 -8.02 16.33
CA LEU A 316 -1.65 -7.23 15.79
C LEU A 316 -1.97 -5.73 15.77
N GLY A 317 -3.18 -5.36 15.37
CA GLY A 317 -3.62 -3.96 15.38
C GLY A 317 -3.65 -3.35 16.79
N ARG A 318 -4.10 -4.11 17.80
CA ARG A 318 -4.07 -3.69 19.22
C ARG A 318 -2.62 -3.57 19.70
N LEU A 319 -1.81 -4.58 19.47
CA LEU A 319 -0.39 -4.57 19.82
C LEU A 319 0.29 -3.29 19.32
N ARG A 320 0.14 -2.99 18.03
CA ARG A 320 0.78 -1.81 17.45
C ARG A 320 0.22 -0.49 18.01
N ARG A 321 -1.08 -0.41 18.28
CA ARG A 321 -1.69 0.75 18.90
C ARG A 321 -1.15 0.98 20.32
N ASP A 322 -1.01 -0.10 21.08
CA ASP A 322 -0.70 -0.06 22.51
C ASP A 322 0.83 0.03 22.78
N GLN A 323 1.67 -0.25 21.76
CA GLN A 323 3.13 -0.20 21.85
C GLN A 323 3.70 0.95 21.00
N GLU A 324 4.07 2.06 21.66
CA GLU A 324 4.67 3.22 20.97
C GLU A 324 5.99 2.88 20.29
N ALA A 325 6.80 2.02 20.89
CA ALA A 325 8.06 1.57 20.30
C ALA A 325 7.85 0.93 18.90
N LEU A 326 6.73 0.24 18.64
CA LEU A 326 6.44 -0.29 17.31
C LEU A 326 6.03 0.80 16.31
N ARG A 327 5.49 1.93 16.78
CA ARG A 327 5.05 3.04 15.92
C ARG A 327 6.16 4.03 15.61
N LEU A 328 6.92 4.42 16.63
CA LEU A 328 7.85 5.56 16.62
C LEU A 328 9.29 5.15 16.93
N GLY A 329 9.53 3.90 17.31
CA GLY A 329 10.84 3.48 17.80
C GLY A 329 11.85 3.23 16.70
N ASP A 330 13.11 3.39 17.04
CA ASP A 330 14.26 2.98 16.25
C ASP A 330 14.27 1.47 16.04
N ILE A 331 14.95 1.02 14.99
CA ILE A 331 15.13 -0.40 14.71
C ILE A 331 16.62 -0.76 14.69
N GLN A 332 16.98 -1.87 15.38
CA GLN A 332 18.31 -2.45 15.32
C GLN A 332 18.21 -3.97 15.19
N PHE A 333 18.87 -4.53 14.19
CA PHE A 333 18.89 -5.98 13.96
C PHE A 333 20.03 -6.63 14.74
N PHE A 334 19.72 -7.67 15.53
CA PHE A 334 20.71 -8.48 16.26
C PHE A 334 20.80 -9.92 15.73
N GLN A 335 19.80 -10.39 14.96
CA GLN A 335 19.76 -11.70 14.31
C GLN A 335 19.18 -11.56 12.91
N TYR A 336 19.86 -12.09 11.89
CA TYR A 336 19.44 -11.99 10.49
C TYR A 336 19.97 -13.14 9.61
N GLY A 337 19.87 -14.35 10.14
CA GLY A 337 20.24 -15.58 9.42
C GLY A 337 19.17 -16.03 8.43
N ASP A 338 19.40 -17.20 7.84
CA ASP A 338 18.49 -17.79 6.85
C ASP A 338 17.15 -18.21 7.44
N LYS A 339 17.14 -18.66 8.70
CA LYS A 339 15.94 -19.21 9.34
C LYS A 339 15.32 -18.27 10.37
N HIS A 340 16.12 -17.38 10.95
CA HIS A 340 15.77 -16.60 12.12
C HIS A 340 16.02 -15.11 11.87
N LEU A 341 15.08 -14.29 12.32
CA LEU A 341 15.19 -12.84 12.30
C LEU A 341 14.93 -12.29 13.69
N GLY A 342 15.76 -11.35 14.15
CA GLY A 342 15.60 -10.67 15.42
C GLY A 342 16.01 -9.21 15.32
N PHE A 343 15.18 -8.33 15.88
CA PHE A 343 15.46 -6.90 15.96
C PHE A 343 14.83 -6.27 17.19
N THR A 344 15.37 -5.14 17.59
CA THR A 344 14.77 -4.31 18.64
C THR A 344 13.96 -3.16 18.04
N ARG A 345 12.96 -2.71 18.79
CA ARG A 345 12.24 -1.46 18.59
C ARG A 345 12.31 -0.68 19.90
N SER A 346 12.93 0.49 19.90
CA SER A 346 13.20 1.28 21.12
C SER A 346 12.61 2.67 21.02
N TYR A 347 11.86 3.10 22.03
CA TYR A 347 11.27 4.43 22.12
C TYR A 347 10.97 4.79 23.58
N GLY A 348 11.28 6.02 23.99
CA GLY A 348 10.94 6.55 25.31
C GLY A 348 11.50 5.72 26.47
N GLY A 349 12.69 5.12 26.33
CA GLY A 349 13.31 4.27 27.32
C GLY A 349 12.79 2.83 27.38
N LYS A 350 11.84 2.48 26.52
CA LYS A 350 11.28 1.13 26.39
C LYS A 350 11.88 0.42 25.18
N THR A 351 12.33 -0.82 25.37
CA THR A 351 12.83 -1.68 24.29
C THR A 351 12.01 -2.96 24.18
N LEU A 352 11.54 -3.21 22.98
CA LEU A 352 10.89 -4.46 22.58
C LEU A 352 11.85 -5.27 21.71
N ARG A 353 12.04 -6.55 22.04
CA ARG A 353 12.79 -7.50 21.22
C ARG A 353 11.81 -8.33 20.40
N VAL A 354 11.95 -8.28 19.11
CA VAL A 354 11.10 -9.00 18.15
C VAL A 354 11.87 -10.18 17.60
N TYR A 355 11.29 -11.38 17.70
CA TYR A 355 11.86 -12.63 17.23
C TYR A 355 10.92 -13.30 16.24
N CYS A 356 11.46 -13.78 15.13
CA CYS A 356 10.71 -14.44 14.08
C CYS A 356 11.47 -15.68 13.59
N ASN A 357 10.87 -16.85 13.76
CA ASN A 357 11.35 -18.13 13.25
C ASN A 357 10.56 -18.53 12.01
N ARG A 358 11.16 -18.48 10.81
CA ARG A 358 10.51 -18.95 9.59
C ARG A 358 10.69 -20.45 9.31
N SER A 359 11.51 -21.13 10.11
CA SER A 359 11.87 -22.55 9.87
C SER A 359 10.83 -23.51 10.41
N GLY A 360 10.97 -24.78 10.03
CA GLY A 360 10.23 -25.90 10.61
C GLY A 360 10.85 -26.44 11.91
N ASP A 361 12.02 -25.91 12.34
CA ASP A 361 12.72 -26.33 13.55
C ASP A 361 12.44 -25.35 14.70
N PRO A 362 12.45 -25.81 15.96
CA PRO A 362 12.40 -24.93 17.11
C PRO A 362 13.61 -23.98 17.19
N TRP A 363 13.44 -22.85 17.85
CA TRP A 363 14.50 -21.86 18.08
C TRP A 363 14.44 -21.34 19.53
N ASP A 364 15.51 -21.55 20.28
CA ASP A 364 15.63 -21.02 21.63
C ASP A 364 16.11 -19.56 21.60
N ILE A 365 15.42 -18.72 22.33
CA ILE A 365 15.68 -17.29 22.47
C ILE A 365 15.81 -16.93 23.95
N PRO A 366 16.49 -15.83 24.32
CA PRO A 366 16.53 -15.36 25.70
C PRO A 366 15.13 -15.12 26.26
N ALA A 367 14.93 -15.51 27.52
CA ALA A 367 13.71 -15.21 28.25
C ALA A 367 13.51 -13.70 28.42
N GLY A 368 12.27 -13.28 28.54
CA GLY A 368 11.86 -11.91 28.79
C GLY A 368 10.37 -11.83 29.05
N LYS A 369 9.87 -10.67 29.46
CA LYS A 369 8.43 -10.46 29.65
C LYS A 369 7.71 -10.53 28.28
N ILE A 370 6.92 -11.59 28.08
CA ILE A 370 6.20 -11.82 26.82
C ILE A 370 5.11 -10.75 26.65
N VAL A 371 5.22 -9.98 25.56
CA VAL A 371 4.22 -8.98 25.15
C VAL A 371 3.26 -9.55 24.11
N PHE A 372 3.80 -10.38 23.20
CA PHE A 372 3.04 -11.02 22.14
C PHE A 372 3.73 -12.32 21.71
N GLY A 373 2.96 -13.33 21.29
CA GLY A 373 3.58 -14.56 20.83
C GLY A 373 2.64 -15.51 20.11
N TYR A 374 3.25 -16.36 19.31
CA TYR A 374 2.63 -17.47 18.58
C TYR A 374 3.61 -18.65 18.51
N SER A 375 3.08 -19.87 18.66
CA SER A 375 3.86 -21.11 18.67
C SER A 375 5.02 -21.09 19.70
N LEU A 376 4.68 -20.72 20.95
CA LEU A 376 5.59 -20.82 22.10
C LEU A 376 5.48 -22.22 22.69
N GLN A 377 6.59 -22.95 22.74
CA GLN A 377 6.60 -24.35 23.22
C GLN A 377 7.04 -24.49 24.68
N THR A 378 8.12 -23.81 25.06
CA THR A 378 8.69 -23.91 26.39
C THR A 378 9.03 -22.53 26.91
N VAL A 379 8.73 -22.28 28.16
CA VAL A 379 9.17 -21.10 28.91
C VAL A 379 9.96 -21.59 30.12
N ALA A 380 11.24 -21.30 30.14
CA ALA A 380 12.13 -21.56 31.26
C ALA A 380 12.64 -20.24 31.85
N PRO A 381 13.27 -20.23 33.02
CA PRO A 381 13.77 -19.00 33.65
C PRO A 381 14.66 -18.16 32.73
N ASP A 382 15.51 -18.80 31.96
CA ASP A 382 16.58 -18.15 31.18
C ASP A 382 16.31 -18.16 29.66
N TRP A 383 15.40 -18.99 29.16
CA TRP A 383 15.10 -19.09 27.72
C TRP A 383 13.63 -19.41 27.43
N LEU A 384 13.26 -19.12 26.20
CA LEU A 384 11.95 -19.36 25.63
C LEU A 384 12.13 -20.08 24.28
N THR A 385 11.45 -21.18 24.05
CA THR A 385 11.50 -21.90 22.78
C THR A 385 10.36 -21.47 21.86
N LEU A 386 10.71 -20.87 20.72
CA LEU A 386 9.79 -20.65 19.61
C LEU A 386 9.67 -21.94 18.81
N GLY A 387 8.47 -22.45 18.69
CA GLY A 387 8.21 -23.59 17.81
C GLY A 387 8.37 -23.25 16.33
N PRO A 388 8.11 -24.24 15.45
CA PRO A 388 8.08 -24.00 14.00
C PRO A 388 7.22 -22.81 13.62
N ARG A 389 7.75 -21.95 12.75
CA ARG A 389 7.10 -20.69 12.29
C ARG A 389 6.61 -19.78 13.42
N GLY A 390 7.19 -19.94 14.61
CA GLY A 390 6.85 -19.15 15.80
C GLY A 390 7.42 -17.74 15.74
N PHE A 391 6.78 -16.84 16.45
CA PHE A 391 7.26 -15.48 16.65
C PHE A 391 6.90 -14.96 18.04
N CYS A 392 7.70 -14.03 18.53
CA CYS A 392 7.52 -13.47 19.86
C CYS A 392 8.00 -12.03 19.93
N ILE A 393 7.38 -11.27 20.82
CA ILE A 393 7.87 -9.98 21.30
C ILE A 393 8.07 -10.11 22.80
N THR A 394 9.28 -9.79 23.26
CA THR A 394 9.59 -9.64 24.68
C THR A 394 9.92 -8.18 25.00
N GLU A 395 9.66 -7.78 26.23
CA GLU A 395 10.05 -6.48 26.79
C GLU A 395 11.22 -6.72 27.77
N ASP A 396 12.25 -5.90 27.67
CA ASP A 396 13.41 -5.90 28.58
C ASP A 396 13.01 -5.40 29.98
#